data_2f5e933dd4090c288c468667e43bd058
#
_entry.id   2f5e933dd4090c288c468667e43bd058
#
_cell.length_a   1.000
_cell.length_b   1.000
_cell.length_c   1.000
_cell.angle_alpha   90.00
_cell.angle_beta   90.00
_cell.angle_gamma   90.00
#
_symmetry.space_group_name_H-M   'P 1'
#
loop_
_entity.id
_entity.type
_entity.pdbx_description
1 polymer ?
#
loop_
_entity_poly.entity_id
_entity_poly.type
_entity_poly.pdbx_seq_one_letter_code
_entity_poly.pdbx_strand_id
1 'polypeptide(L)'
;MIIDIVGAGALGLLYGGKLLASGNQVRFWTRTTAQADLLSHDGVTIVEQDEEIHILPDQIQAKPISELTDTWKNTPGEWLLLMVKQTSIDDFIHEISPLQDHVLNIACFQNGMGHLAKLQAALPKSLLCSAVTTEGAKRTQSEVTRAGTGETRLGKYNIHIVASTSIEEERTFTLSGSLQQAGFDCTVSNEIDKLIYRKLLINSVINPLTALWRIPNGELIVKEERKRLMRQLYDEVLLIYSASGICLDQDMWDQLISVCRSTATNTSSMLADVLTGRGTEVRSINGHIVRMAQKLDLVAPTHEILLHLIEGMQPEGVN
;
A
#
# COMPACT_ATOMS: atom_id res chain seq x y z
N MET A 1 -17.31 14.83 2.02
CA MET A 1 -16.06 14.91 1.24
C MET A 1 -16.21 14.06 -0.01
N ILE A 2 -15.68 14.49 -1.17
CA ILE A 2 -15.60 13.67 -2.39
C ILE A 2 -14.23 12.98 -2.41
N ILE A 3 -14.24 11.65 -2.36
CA ILE A 3 -13.02 10.84 -2.29
C ILE A 3 -12.95 9.91 -3.51
N ASP A 4 -11.84 9.97 -4.22
CA ASP A 4 -11.53 9.11 -5.36
C ASP A 4 -10.71 7.92 -4.90
N ILE A 5 -11.22 6.69 -5.04
CA ILE A 5 -10.49 5.45 -4.76
C ILE A 5 -9.93 4.91 -6.07
N VAL A 6 -8.64 5.03 -6.27
CA VAL A 6 -7.97 4.47 -7.45
C VAL A 6 -7.45 3.09 -7.13
N GLY A 7 -8.12 2.08 -7.72
CA GLY A 7 -7.83 0.68 -7.48
C GLY A 7 -8.86 0.03 -6.55
N ALA A 8 -9.93 -0.51 -7.12
CA ALA A 8 -10.98 -1.26 -6.41
C ALA A 8 -10.53 -2.72 -6.10
N GLY A 9 -9.34 -2.85 -5.49
CA GLY A 9 -8.82 -4.10 -4.89
C GLY A 9 -9.41 -4.33 -3.50
N ALA A 10 -8.83 -5.27 -2.72
CA ALA A 10 -9.33 -5.58 -1.39
C ALA A 10 -9.31 -4.36 -0.45
N LEU A 11 -8.17 -3.66 -0.34
CA LEU A 11 -8.09 -2.44 0.47
C LEU A 11 -8.96 -1.32 -0.10
N GLY A 12 -8.97 -1.12 -1.42
CA GLY A 12 -9.76 -0.07 -2.04
C GLY A 12 -11.27 -0.22 -1.79
N LEU A 13 -11.79 -1.44 -1.86
CA LEU A 13 -13.19 -1.72 -1.53
C LEU A 13 -13.48 -1.59 -0.04
N LEU A 14 -12.55 -2.04 0.84
CA LEU A 14 -12.70 -1.89 2.28
C LEU A 14 -12.76 -0.41 2.69
N TYR A 15 -11.77 0.38 2.28
CA TYR A 15 -11.72 1.80 2.62
C TYR A 15 -12.85 2.58 1.97
N GLY A 16 -13.06 2.40 0.67
CA GLY A 16 -14.09 3.12 -0.07
C GLY A 16 -15.50 2.80 0.41
N GLY A 17 -15.80 1.53 0.67
CA GLY A 17 -17.11 1.12 1.15
C GLY A 17 -17.40 1.63 2.58
N LYS A 18 -16.41 1.55 3.50
CA LYS A 18 -16.57 2.13 4.85
C LYS A 18 -16.68 3.65 4.84
N LEU A 19 -15.98 4.34 3.94
CA LEU A 19 -16.14 5.78 3.74
C LEU A 19 -17.54 6.14 3.19
N LEU A 20 -18.09 5.34 2.26
CA LEU A 20 -19.48 5.49 1.82
C LEU A 20 -20.47 5.30 2.97
N ALA A 21 -20.32 4.22 3.74
CA ALA A 21 -21.17 3.94 4.89
C ALA A 21 -21.14 5.04 5.96
N SER A 22 -20.03 5.78 6.07
CA SER A 22 -19.89 6.93 6.98
C SER A 22 -20.36 8.26 6.39
N GLY A 23 -21.02 8.26 5.22
CA GLY A 23 -21.65 9.44 4.61
C GLY A 23 -20.74 10.26 3.69
N ASN A 24 -19.56 9.77 3.32
CA ASN A 24 -18.74 10.41 2.30
C ASN A 24 -19.25 10.06 0.89
N GLN A 25 -18.98 10.93 -0.08
CA GLN A 25 -19.15 10.60 -1.50
C GLN A 25 -17.88 9.89 -1.99
N VAL A 26 -18.01 8.70 -2.54
CA VAL A 26 -16.86 7.91 -3.03
C VAL A 26 -17.06 7.55 -4.48
N ARG A 27 -15.99 7.74 -5.27
CA ARG A 27 -15.91 7.27 -6.66
C ARG A 27 -14.83 6.21 -6.77
N PHE A 28 -15.19 5.04 -7.29
CA PHE A 28 -14.23 3.95 -7.50
C PHE A 28 -13.70 3.98 -8.92
N TRP A 29 -12.39 4.02 -9.06
CA TRP A 29 -11.70 3.97 -10.34
C TRP A 29 -11.08 2.58 -10.52
N THR A 30 -11.63 1.82 -11.45
CA THR A 30 -11.26 0.43 -11.69
C THR A 30 -10.33 0.31 -12.89
N ARG A 31 -9.58 -0.79 -12.95
CA ARG A 31 -8.70 -1.05 -14.10
C ARG A 31 -9.48 -1.40 -15.37
N THR A 32 -10.66 -1.99 -15.25
CA THR A 32 -11.47 -2.46 -16.38
C THR A 32 -12.93 -2.03 -16.23
N THR A 33 -13.59 -1.77 -17.36
CA THR A 33 -15.04 -1.48 -17.41
C THR A 33 -15.85 -2.61 -16.77
N ALA A 34 -15.52 -3.88 -17.06
CA ALA A 34 -16.21 -5.02 -16.47
C ALA A 34 -16.18 -5.02 -14.92
N GLN A 35 -15.11 -4.55 -14.30
CA GLN A 35 -15.07 -4.40 -12.85
C GLN A 35 -15.96 -3.23 -12.36
N ALA A 36 -16.00 -2.14 -13.11
CA ALA A 36 -16.87 -1.00 -12.79
C ALA A 36 -18.35 -1.42 -12.88
N ASP A 37 -18.72 -2.11 -13.96
CA ASP A 37 -20.07 -2.62 -14.19
C ASP A 37 -20.49 -3.60 -13.08
N LEU A 38 -19.59 -4.52 -12.68
CA LEU A 38 -19.85 -5.45 -11.58
C LEU A 38 -20.18 -4.70 -10.28
N LEU A 39 -19.36 -3.71 -9.89
CA LEU A 39 -19.60 -2.93 -8.67
C LEU A 39 -20.88 -2.11 -8.74
N SER A 40 -21.19 -1.53 -9.91
CA SER A 40 -22.42 -0.74 -10.14
C SER A 40 -23.68 -1.61 -10.17
N HIS A 41 -23.56 -2.89 -10.52
CA HIS A 41 -24.68 -3.83 -10.56
C HIS A 41 -24.89 -4.54 -9.22
N ASP A 42 -23.83 -5.01 -8.58
CA ASP A 42 -23.91 -5.85 -7.37
C ASP A 42 -23.81 -5.06 -6.07
N GLY A 43 -23.32 -3.82 -6.13
CA GLY A 43 -22.92 -3.09 -4.93
C GLY A 43 -21.62 -3.63 -4.33
N VAL A 44 -21.40 -3.36 -3.04
CA VAL A 44 -20.25 -3.87 -2.27
C VAL A 44 -20.71 -4.36 -0.91
N THR A 45 -20.36 -5.58 -0.56
CA THR A 45 -20.57 -6.12 0.78
C THR A 45 -19.25 -6.11 1.55
N ILE A 46 -19.24 -5.52 2.73
CA ILE A 46 -18.08 -5.53 3.65
C ILE A 46 -18.42 -6.45 4.81
N VAL A 47 -17.59 -7.47 5.02
CA VAL A 47 -17.71 -8.41 6.15
C VAL A 47 -16.64 -8.06 7.17
N GLU A 48 -17.06 -7.73 8.40
CA GLU A 48 -16.17 -7.39 9.52
C GLU A 48 -16.63 -8.14 10.77
N GLN A 49 -15.84 -9.14 11.18
CA GLN A 49 -16.21 -10.08 12.25
C GLN A 49 -17.56 -10.77 11.96
N ASP A 50 -18.60 -10.48 12.74
CA ASP A 50 -19.95 -11.03 12.58
C ASP A 50 -20.95 -10.01 11.97
N GLU A 51 -20.47 -8.87 11.49
CA GLU A 51 -21.29 -7.80 10.93
C GLU A 51 -21.06 -7.68 9.41
N GLU A 52 -22.12 -7.37 8.70
CA GLU A 52 -22.08 -7.09 7.26
C GLU A 52 -22.59 -5.67 6.99
N ILE A 53 -21.84 -4.93 6.20
CA ILE A 53 -22.24 -3.61 5.69
C ILE A 53 -22.51 -3.77 4.20
N HIS A 54 -23.75 -3.54 3.79
CA HIS A 54 -24.16 -3.59 2.39
C HIS A 54 -24.23 -2.19 1.81
N ILE A 55 -23.40 -1.92 0.82
CA ILE A 55 -23.47 -0.71 -0.01
C ILE A 55 -24.26 -1.06 -1.26
N LEU A 56 -25.42 -0.46 -1.41
CA LEU A 56 -26.35 -0.77 -2.50
C LEU A 56 -25.82 -0.25 -3.85
N PRO A 57 -26.23 -0.85 -4.98
CA PRO A 57 -25.82 -0.44 -6.32
C PRO A 57 -26.02 1.05 -6.64
N ASP A 58 -27.12 1.63 -6.20
CA ASP A 58 -27.45 3.04 -6.40
C ASP A 58 -26.55 4.01 -5.61
N GLN A 59 -25.82 3.53 -4.61
CA GLN A 59 -24.84 4.28 -3.84
C GLN A 59 -23.44 4.21 -4.46
N ILE A 60 -23.22 3.27 -5.41
CA ILE A 60 -21.91 3.03 -6.03
C ILE A 60 -21.71 3.92 -7.25
N GLN A 61 -20.63 4.68 -7.23
CA GLN A 61 -20.10 5.37 -8.41
C GLN A 61 -18.78 4.67 -8.80
N ALA A 62 -18.83 3.79 -9.79
CA ALA A 62 -17.66 3.08 -10.29
C ALA A 62 -17.49 3.28 -11.80
N LYS A 63 -16.26 3.60 -12.22
CA LYS A 63 -15.89 3.84 -13.62
C LYS A 63 -14.49 3.30 -13.90
N PRO A 64 -14.15 3.01 -15.15
CA PRO A 64 -12.77 2.71 -15.52
C PRO A 64 -11.88 3.94 -15.35
N ILE A 65 -10.61 3.70 -15.00
CA ILE A 65 -9.63 4.76 -14.69
C ILE A 65 -9.41 5.74 -15.86
N SER A 66 -9.60 5.30 -17.08
CA SER A 66 -9.54 6.14 -18.29
C SER A 66 -10.53 7.32 -18.28
N GLU A 67 -11.60 7.25 -17.48
CA GLU A 67 -12.57 8.34 -17.33
C GLU A 67 -12.25 9.28 -16.13
N LEU A 68 -11.23 8.98 -15.33
CA LEU A 68 -10.89 9.72 -14.13
C LEU A 68 -10.62 11.19 -14.44
N THR A 69 -9.73 11.44 -15.39
CA THR A 69 -9.24 12.78 -15.72
C THR A 69 -10.37 13.70 -16.15
N ASP A 70 -11.24 13.25 -17.05
CA ASP A 70 -12.36 14.07 -17.54
C ASP A 70 -13.42 14.28 -16.46
N THR A 71 -13.72 13.25 -15.67
CA THR A 71 -14.64 13.38 -14.54
C THR A 71 -14.10 14.35 -13.50
N TRP A 72 -12.80 14.25 -13.18
CA TRP A 72 -12.16 15.10 -12.17
C TRP A 72 -12.11 16.56 -12.60
N LYS A 73 -11.84 16.88 -13.88
CA LYS A 73 -11.87 18.25 -14.40
C LYS A 73 -13.24 18.91 -14.24
N ASN A 74 -14.32 18.13 -14.37
CA ASN A 74 -15.69 18.64 -14.24
C ASN A 74 -16.13 18.72 -12.77
N THR A 75 -15.72 17.74 -11.96
CA THR A 75 -16.08 17.65 -10.54
C THR A 75 -14.87 17.17 -9.76
N PRO A 76 -13.97 18.10 -9.33
CA PRO A 76 -12.77 17.72 -8.60
C PRO A 76 -13.09 16.99 -7.29
N GLY A 77 -12.36 15.88 -7.04
CA GLY A 77 -12.35 15.25 -5.73
C GLY A 77 -11.44 15.98 -4.75
N GLU A 78 -11.77 15.90 -3.47
CA GLU A 78 -10.94 16.51 -2.41
C GLU A 78 -9.71 15.66 -2.10
N TRP A 79 -9.86 14.34 -2.17
CA TRP A 79 -8.77 13.38 -2.00
C TRP A 79 -8.82 12.26 -3.03
N LEU A 80 -7.65 11.82 -3.43
CA LEU A 80 -7.43 10.62 -4.23
C LEU A 80 -6.65 9.62 -3.39
N LEU A 81 -7.28 8.48 -3.03
CA LEU A 81 -6.62 7.39 -2.33
C LEU A 81 -6.11 6.39 -3.36
N LEU A 82 -4.78 6.34 -3.50
CA LEU A 82 -4.13 5.48 -4.48
C LEU A 82 -3.88 4.11 -3.87
N MET A 83 -4.68 3.12 -4.26
CA MET A 83 -4.71 1.76 -3.71
C MET A 83 -4.40 0.69 -4.75
N VAL A 84 -3.84 1.09 -5.89
CA VAL A 84 -3.27 0.16 -6.87
C VAL A 84 -1.93 -0.40 -6.38
N LYS A 85 -1.50 -1.53 -6.94
CA LYS A 85 -0.15 -2.05 -6.68
C LYS A 85 0.92 -1.14 -7.28
N GLN A 86 2.13 -1.22 -6.74
CA GLN A 86 3.29 -0.49 -7.26
C GLN A 86 3.55 -0.76 -8.75
N THR A 87 3.26 -1.97 -9.23
CA THR A 87 3.38 -2.36 -10.65
C THR A 87 2.49 -1.57 -11.59
N SER A 88 1.43 -0.92 -11.08
CA SER A 88 0.48 -0.11 -11.87
C SER A 88 0.69 1.40 -11.71
N ILE A 89 1.78 1.84 -11.07
CA ILE A 89 2.03 3.27 -10.82
C ILE A 89 2.34 4.01 -12.12
N ASP A 90 3.11 3.41 -13.02
CA ASP A 90 3.48 4.05 -14.29
C ASP A 90 2.24 4.22 -15.20
N ASP A 91 1.35 3.23 -15.24
CA ASP A 91 0.06 3.31 -15.94
C ASP A 91 -0.82 4.42 -15.32
N PHE A 92 -0.90 4.47 -13.98
CA PHE A 92 -1.65 5.52 -13.29
C PHE A 92 -1.10 6.92 -13.60
N ILE A 93 0.22 7.10 -13.60
CA ILE A 93 0.86 8.38 -13.94
C ILE A 93 0.50 8.78 -15.37
N HIS A 94 0.48 7.84 -16.31
CA HIS A 94 0.07 8.12 -17.68
C HIS A 94 -1.37 8.63 -17.75
N GLU A 95 -2.30 7.97 -17.07
CA GLU A 95 -3.72 8.36 -17.05
C GLU A 95 -3.95 9.72 -16.40
N ILE A 96 -3.20 10.05 -15.32
CA ILE A 96 -3.42 11.29 -14.56
C ILE A 96 -2.57 12.46 -15.06
N SER A 97 -1.63 12.24 -15.99
CA SER A 97 -0.73 13.27 -16.51
C SER A 97 -1.44 14.53 -17.05
N PRO A 98 -2.66 14.47 -17.64
CA PRO A 98 -3.38 15.69 -18.04
C PRO A 98 -3.82 16.59 -16.89
N LEU A 99 -3.65 16.15 -15.64
CA LEU A 99 -3.90 16.93 -14.42
C LEU A 99 -2.62 17.50 -13.78
N GLN A 100 -1.46 17.41 -14.43
CA GLN A 100 -0.16 17.85 -13.88
C GLN A 100 -0.14 19.32 -13.41
N ASP A 101 -0.95 20.16 -14.02
CA ASP A 101 -1.07 21.60 -13.68
C ASP A 101 -2.06 21.89 -12.54
N HIS A 102 -2.83 20.89 -12.12
CA HIS A 102 -3.77 20.99 -11.03
C HIS A 102 -3.13 20.60 -9.69
N VAL A 103 -3.70 21.10 -8.59
CA VAL A 103 -3.32 20.70 -7.23
C VAL A 103 -4.20 19.55 -6.80
N LEU A 104 -3.65 18.35 -6.73
CA LEU A 104 -4.34 17.19 -6.19
C LEU A 104 -3.85 16.88 -4.77
N ASN A 105 -4.70 16.28 -3.95
CA ASN A 105 -4.30 15.67 -2.69
C ASN A 105 -4.33 14.15 -2.89
N ILE A 106 -3.19 13.49 -2.78
CA ILE A 106 -3.05 12.06 -3.05
C ILE A 106 -2.50 11.36 -1.82
N ALA A 107 -3.24 10.38 -1.31
CA ALA A 107 -2.75 9.48 -0.26
C ALA A 107 -2.37 8.13 -0.87
N CYS A 108 -1.10 7.76 -0.74
CA CYS A 108 -0.50 6.57 -1.36
C CYS A 108 -0.45 5.43 -0.35
N PHE A 109 -1.14 4.32 -0.63
CA PHE A 109 -1.25 3.13 0.22
C PHE A 109 -0.32 1.98 -0.19
N GLN A 110 0.56 2.21 -1.16
CA GLN A 110 1.45 1.18 -1.70
C GLN A 110 2.46 0.69 -0.65
N ASN A 111 2.74 -0.62 -0.69
CA ASN A 111 3.89 -1.18 0.01
C ASN A 111 5.18 -0.91 -0.78
N GLY A 112 6.31 -0.86 -0.09
CA GLY A 112 7.61 -0.61 -0.72
C GLY A 112 7.81 0.87 -1.06
N MET A 113 8.79 1.16 -1.89
CA MET A 113 9.24 2.53 -2.17
C MET A 113 9.48 2.78 -3.66
N GLY A 114 9.60 4.07 -4.02
CA GLY A 114 9.91 4.52 -5.38
C GLY A 114 8.74 5.20 -6.08
N HIS A 115 7.48 4.88 -5.73
CA HIS A 115 6.29 5.47 -6.34
C HIS A 115 6.12 6.96 -6.02
N LEU A 116 6.39 7.36 -4.78
CA LEU A 116 6.22 8.76 -4.34
C LEU A 116 7.11 9.72 -5.14
N ALA A 117 8.38 9.33 -5.39
CA ALA A 117 9.28 10.15 -6.20
C ALA A 117 8.81 10.27 -7.67
N LYS A 118 8.29 9.18 -8.25
CA LYS A 118 7.71 9.19 -9.59
C LYS A 118 6.47 10.10 -9.65
N LEU A 119 5.58 9.97 -8.67
CA LEU A 119 4.37 10.79 -8.58
C LEU A 119 4.71 12.26 -8.40
N GLN A 120 5.67 12.59 -7.53
CA GLN A 120 6.09 13.98 -7.31
C GLN A 120 6.69 14.60 -8.58
N ALA A 121 7.46 13.83 -9.35
CA ALA A 121 7.99 14.30 -10.63
C ALA A 121 6.88 14.53 -11.68
N ALA A 122 5.86 13.67 -11.71
CA ALA A 122 4.74 13.77 -12.65
C ALA A 122 3.71 14.85 -12.23
N LEU A 123 3.53 15.07 -10.95
CA LEU A 123 2.50 15.97 -10.35
C LEU A 123 3.15 16.95 -9.35
N PRO A 124 4.03 17.85 -9.80
CA PRO A 124 4.87 18.66 -8.93
C PRO A 124 4.10 19.62 -8.01
N LYS A 125 2.86 19.98 -8.37
CA LYS A 125 2.01 20.89 -7.59
C LYS A 125 1.15 20.18 -6.54
N SER A 126 1.13 18.83 -6.56
CA SER A 126 0.21 18.03 -5.75
C SER A 126 0.77 17.76 -4.36
N LEU A 127 -0.14 17.69 -3.37
CA LEU A 127 0.18 17.18 -2.04
C LEU A 127 0.23 15.66 -2.09
N LEU A 128 1.39 15.08 -1.79
CA LEU A 128 1.56 13.64 -1.65
C LEU A 128 1.66 13.27 -0.18
N CYS A 129 0.73 12.43 0.27
CA CYS A 129 0.78 11.79 1.59
C CYS A 129 1.08 10.31 1.42
N SER A 130 1.94 9.78 2.27
CA SER A 130 2.07 8.33 2.44
C SER A 130 1.06 7.84 3.46
N ALA A 131 0.43 6.70 3.18
CA ALA A 131 -0.45 5.99 4.09
C ALA A 131 0.18 4.64 4.44
N VAL A 132 0.77 4.54 5.62
CA VAL A 132 1.31 3.29 6.14
C VAL A 132 0.19 2.59 6.91
N THR A 133 -0.34 1.49 6.36
CA THR A 133 -1.43 0.73 6.98
C THR A 133 -1.02 -0.70 7.29
N THR A 134 -1.54 -1.24 8.40
CA THR A 134 -1.49 -2.65 8.78
C THR A 134 -2.85 -3.33 8.65
N GLU A 135 -3.84 -2.65 8.07
CA GLU A 135 -5.14 -3.23 7.75
C GLU A 135 -5.00 -4.44 6.81
N GLY A 136 -5.69 -5.52 7.15
CA GLY A 136 -5.79 -6.71 6.33
C GLY A 136 -7.15 -6.80 5.64
N ALA A 137 -7.16 -7.02 4.33
CA ALA A 137 -8.39 -7.22 3.57
C ALA A 137 -8.27 -8.36 2.57
N LYS A 138 -9.34 -9.14 2.42
CA LYS A 138 -9.50 -10.17 1.37
C LYS A 138 -10.72 -9.83 0.55
N ARG A 139 -10.65 -10.08 -0.76
CA ARG A 139 -11.73 -9.78 -1.69
C ARG A 139 -12.14 -11.00 -2.49
N THR A 140 -13.45 -11.17 -2.67
CA THR A 140 -14.07 -12.11 -3.58
C THR A 140 -15.13 -11.36 -4.39
N GLN A 141 -14.87 -11.11 -5.68
CA GLN A 141 -15.75 -10.30 -6.57
C GLN A 141 -16.10 -8.92 -5.95
N SER A 142 -17.35 -8.72 -5.52
CA SER A 142 -17.87 -7.50 -4.89
C SER A 142 -17.89 -7.56 -3.35
N GLU A 143 -17.52 -8.70 -2.76
CA GLU A 143 -17.40 -8.85 -1.31
C GLU A 143 -15.97 -8.58 -0.85
N VAL A 144 -15.82 -7.88 0.26
CA VAL A 144 -14.54 -7.66 0.94
C VAL A 144 -14.65 -8.01 2.41
N THR A 145 -13.78 -8.90 2.88
CA THR A 145 -13.65 -9.25 4.29
C THR A 145 -12.50 -8.47 4.89
N ARG A 146 -12.74 -7.76 6.02
CA ARG A 146 -11.66 -7.19 6.86
C ARG A 146 -10.99 -8.33 7.61
N ALA A 147 -9.85 -8.80 7.08
CA ALA A 147 -9.15 -9.98 7.58
C ALA A 147 -8.27 -9.70 8.80
N GLY A 148 -8.07 -8.44 9.15
CA GLY A 148 -7.34 -7.99 10.33
C GLY A 148 -7.52 -6.51 10.52
N THR A 149 -7.88 -6.12 11.75
CA THR A 149 -7.93 -4.72 12.19
C THR A 149 -6.52 -4.24 12.45
N GLY A 150 -6.15 -3.15 11.78
CA GLY A 150 -4.84 -2.55 11.88
C GLY A 150 -4.92 -1.05 12.12
N GLU A 151 -3.77 -0.42 12.12
CA GLU A 151 -3.64 1.03 12.19
C GLU A 151 -3.26 1.62 10.83
N THR A 152 -3.61 2.87 10.61
CA THR A 152 -3.22 3.67 9.43
C THR A 152 -2.53 4.94 9.90
N ARG A 153 -1.33 5.19 9.41
CA ARG A 153 -0.58 6.42 9.68
C ARG A 153 -0.46 7.20 8.39
N LEU A 154 -0.95 8.42 8.42
CA LEU A 154 -0.83 9.37 7.31
C LEU A 154 0.30 10.34 7.59
N GLY A 155 1.07 10.69 6.57
CA GLY A 155 2.08 11.73 6.69
C GLY A 155 2.49 12.30 5.35
N LYS A 156 2.85 13.57 5.33
CA LYS A 156 3.34 14.21 4.12
C LYS A 156 4.66 13.58 3.70
N TYR A 157 4.78 13.25 2.43
CA TYR A 157 6.04 12.81 1.84
C TYR A 157 6.91 14.02 1.52
N ASN A 158 8.04 14.15 2.20
CA ASN A 158 8.98 15.24 2.00
C ASN A 158 10.24 14.71 1.30
N ILE A 159 10.34 14.90 -0.03
CA ILE A 159 11.60 14.64 -0.77
C ILE A 159 12.64 15.72 -0.44
N HIS A 160 12.19 16.92 -0.16
CA HIS A 160 13.02 18.06 0.27
C HIS A 160 12.47 18.58 1.59
N ILE A 161 13.36 18.99 2.49
CA ILE A 161 13.02 19.51 3.83
C ILE A 161 12.26 20.86 3.68
N VAL A 162 11.07 20.81 3.11
CA VAL A 162 10.16 21.95 3.07
C VAL A 162 9.11 21.72 4.14
N ALA A 163 9.03 22.62 5.10
CA ALA A 163 8.01 22.58 6.14
C ALA A 163 6.61 22.50 5.50
N SER A 164 5.76 21.65 6.07
CA SER A 164 4.35 21.60 5.66
C SER A 164 3.71 22.96 5.83
N THR A 165 2.84 23.33 4.89
CA THR A 165 1.99 24.50 5.08
C THR A 165 0.86 24.13 6.03
N SER A 166 0.30 25.12 6.75
CA SER A 166 -0.87 24.89 7.63
C SER A 166 -2.07 24.30 6.86
N ILE A 167 -2.22 24.66 5.59
CA ILE A 167 -3.29 24.15 4.70
C ILE A 167 -3.08 22.66 4.39
N GLU A 168 -1.86 22.23 4.13
CA GLU A 168 -1.55 20.81 3.83
C GLU A 168 -1.75 19.93 5.07
N GLU A 169 -1.38 20.44 6.23
CA GLU A 169 -1.63 19.76 7.51
C GLU A 169 -3.13 19.64 7.79
N GLU A 170 -3.91 20.72 7.65
CA GLU A 170 -5.35 20.70 7.81
C GLU A 170 -6.03 19.70 6.89
N ARG A 171 -5.65 19.65 5.61
CA ARG A 171 -6.15 18.65 4.65
C ARG A 171 -5.86 17.22 5.11
N THR A 172 -4.64 16.95 5.56
CA THR A 172 -4.26 15.62 6.04
C THR A 172 -5.02 15.22 7.29
N PHE A 173 -5.25 16.15 8.23
CA PHE A 173 -6.09 15.93 9.40
C PHE A 173 -7.56 15.69 9.03
N THR A 174 -8.09 16.41 8.03
CA THR A 174 -9.46 16.19 7.54
C THR A 174 -9.64 14.78 6.97
N LEU A 175 -8.67 14.29 6.17
CA LEU A 175 -8.70 12.90 5.69
C LEU A 175 -8.63 11.90 6.85
N SER A 176 -7.73 12.12 7.81
CA SER A 176 -7.60 11.27 9.00
C SER A 176 -8.92 11.20 9.77
N GLY A 177 -9.58 12.33 10.00
CA GLY A 177 -10.88 12.39 10.66
C GLY A 177 -11.98 11.62 9.92
N SER A 178 -12.01 11.70 8.58
CA SER A 178 -12.98 10.94 7.78
C SER A 178 -12.71 9.43 7.83
N LEU A 179 -11.44 9.01 7.84
CA LEU A 179 -11.09 7.61 8.03
C LEU A 179 -11.44 7.11 9.45
N GLN A 180 -11.26 7.94 10.49
CA GLN A 180 -11.70 7.61 11.85
C GLN A 180 -13.23 7.45 11.93
N GLN A 181 -13.99 8.35 11.33
CA GLN A 181 -15.46 8.26 11.26
C GLN A 181 -15.90 7.00 10.50
N ALA A 182 -15.13 6.55 9.52
CA ALA A 182 -15.34 5.29 8.83
C ALA A 182 -14.89 4.04 9.63
N GLY A 183 -14.43 4.20 10.87
CA GLY A 183 -14.05 3.10 11.76
C GLY A 183 -12.65 2.55 11.54
N PHE A 184 -11.73 3.35 10.99
CA PHE A 184 -10.30 3.02 10.94
C PHE A 184 -9.54 3.67 12.10
N ASP A 185 -8.58 2.96 12.69
CA ASP A 185 -7.58 3.62 13.55
C ASP A 185 -6.62 4.38 12.65
N CYS A 186 -6.86 5.68 12.48
CA CYS A 186 -6.08 6.54 11.61
C CYS A 186 -5.56 7.75 12.36
N THR A 187 -4.26 8.04 12.24
CA THR A 187 -3.64 9.25 12.80
C THR A 187 -2.61 9.84 11.85
N VAL A 188 -2.33 11.14 12.02
CA VAL A 188 -1.29 11.85 11.28
C VAL A 188 0.04 11.70 12.03
N SER A 189 1.11 11.40 11.29
CA SER A 189 2.47 11.22 11.83
C SER A 189 3.45 12.18 11.18
N ASN A 190 4.25 12.84 11.99
CA ASN A 190 5.38 13.65 11.54
C ASN A 190 6.65 12.82 11.25
N GLU A 191 6.63 11.53 11.60
CA GLU A 191 7.74 10.58 11.38
C GLU A 191 7.36 9.50 10.35
N ILE A 192 6.58 9.88 9.34
CA ILE A 192 6.06 8.93 8.35
C ILE A 192 7.17 8.16 7.63
N ASP A 193 8.30 8.82 7.36
CA ASP A 193 9.45 8.20 6.70
C ASP A 193 10.02 7.05 7.53
N LYS A 194 10.13 7.22 8.85
CA LYS A 194 10.57 6.16 9.77
C LYS A 194 9.62 4.96 9.72
N LEU A 195 8.31 5.22 9.67
CA LEU A 195 7.30 4.16 9.58
C LEU A 195 7.35 3.43 8.23
N ILE A 196 7.61 4.15 7.13
CA ILE A 196 7.81 3.56 5.80
C ILE A 196 9.03 2.62 5.82
N TYR A 197 10.18 3.07 6.32
CA TYR A 197 11.39 2.27 6.37
C TYR A 197 11.26 1.07 7.32
N ARG A 198 10.59 1.23 8.46
CA ARG A 198 10.25 0.12 9.37
C ARG A 198 9.39 -0.93 8.66
N LYS A 199 8.33 -0.51 7.98
CA LYS A 199 7.46 -1.42 7.22
C LYS A 199 8.20 -2.08 6.06
N LEU A 200 9.06 -1.34 5.35
CA LEU A 200 9.88 -1.88 4.28
C LEU A 200 10.83 -2.97 4.79
N LEU A 201 11.51 -2.76 5.92
CA LEU A 201 12.37 -3.78 6.55
C LEU A 201 11.55 -5.04 6.85
N ILE A 202 10.43 -4.92 7.56
CA ILE A 202 9.58 -6.06 7.95
C ILE A 202 9.12 -6.83 6.70
N ASN A 203 8.60 -6.11 5.69
CA ASN A 203 8.10 -6.72 4.46
C ASN A 203 9.22 -7.35 3.61
N SER A 204 10.42 -6.77 3.60
CA SER A 204 11.55 -7.30 2.82
C SER A 204 12.10 -8.62 3.39
N VAL A 205 11.81 -8.92 4.66
CA VAL A 205 12.17 -10.19 5.30
C VAL A 205 11.01 -11.19 5.25
N ILE A 206 9.82 -10.81 5.73
CA ILE A 206 8.68 -11.73 5.88
C ILE A 206 8.12 -12.15 4.52
N ASN A 207 7.85 -11.19 3.62
CA ASN A 207 7.07 -11.46 2.43
C ASN A 207 7.76 -12.41 1.44
N PRO A 208 9.03 -12.22 1.06
CA PRO A 208 9.69 -13.11 0.11
C PRO A 208 9.92 -14.51 0.68
N LEU A 209 10.23 -14.63 1.97
CA LEU A 209 10.46 -15.93 2.59
C LEU A 209 9.17 -16.75 2.73
N THR A 210 8.07 -16.12 3.10
CA THR A 210 6.76 -16.80 3.14
C THR A 210 6.30 -17.19 1.75
N ALA A 211 6.52 -16.35 0.74
CA ALA A 211 6.21 -16.65 -0.66
C ALA A 211 7.04 -17.82 -1.20
N LEU A 212 8.36 -17.81 -0.95
CA LEU A 212 9.28 -18.86 -1.41
C LEU A 212 8.93 -20.21 -0.79
N TRP A 213 8.71 -20.26 0.52
CA TRP A 213 8.41 -21.52 1.22
C TRP A 213 6.92 -21.88 1.24
N ARG A 214 6.03 -20.98 0.77
CA ARG A 214 4.57 -21.17 0.77
C ARG A 214 4.02 -21.48 2.16
N ILE A 215 4.45 -20.73 3.17
CA ILE A 215 4.09 -20.90 4.58
C ILE A 215 3.50 -19.63 5.17
N PRO A 216 2.65 -19.72 6.20
CA PRO A 216 2.17 -18.56 6.94
C PRO A 216 3.29 -17.90 7.75
N ASN A 217 3.05 -16.66 8.18
CA ASN A 217 4.08 -15.82 8.80
C ASN A 217 4.71 -16.47 10.05
N GLY A 218 3.93 -17.13 10.92
CA GLY A 218 4.42 -17.74 12.14
C GLY A 218 5.37 -18.90 11.91
N GLU A 219 5.25 -19.59 10.78
CA GLU A 219 6.14 -20.68 10.41
C GLU A 219 7.60 -20.24 10.18
N LEU A 220 7.82 -18.95 9.92
CA LEU A 220 9.18 -18.39 9.75
C LEU A 220 10.03 -18.55 11.01
N ILE A 221 9.43 -18.47 12.19
CA ILE A 221 10.13 -18.50 13.48
C ILE A 221 10.17 -19.87 14.14
N VAL A 222 9.63 -20.93 13.50
CA VAL A 222 9.61 -22.28 14.07
C VAL A 222 10.97 -22.98 13.92
N LYS A 223 11.65 -22.80 12.78
CA LYS A 223 12.92 -23.47 12.48
C LYS A 223 14.11 -22.51 12.54
N GLU A 224 15.21 -22.94 13.13
CA GLU A 224 16.42 -22.12 13.27
C GLU A 224 17.04 -21.74 11.92
N GLU A 225 16.97 -22.64 10.92
CA GLU A 225 17.45 -22.35 9.56
C GLU A 225 16.70 -21.18 8.92
N ARG A 226 15.38 -21.10 9.15
CA ARG A 226 14.55 -19.97 8.67
C ARG A 226 14.94 -18.69 9.39
N LYS A 227 15.07 -18.72 10.72
CA LYS A 227 15.50 -17.57 11.51
C LYS A 227 16.89 -17.04 11.10
N ARG A 228 17.83 -17.95 10.77
CA ARG A 228 19.16 -17.54 10.27
C ARG A 228 19.05 -16.74 8.98
N LEU A 229 18.22 -17.19 8.02
CA LEU A 229 18.02 -16.45 6.77
C LEU A 229 17.28 -15.13 6.99
N MET A 230 16.26 -15.12 7.88
CA MET A 230 15.63 -13.87 8.32
C MET A 230 16.67 -12.89 8.90
N ARG A 231 17.60 -13.39 9.72
CA ARG A 231 18.64 -12.57 10.34
C ARG A 231 19.63 -12.01 9.30
N GLN A 232 20.03 -12.79 8.31
CA GLN A 232 20.89 -12.30 7.22
C GLN A 232 20.23 -11.16 6.43
N LEU A 233 18.95 -11.32 6.05
CA LEU A 233 18.20 -10.27 5.37
C LEU A 233 18.08 -9.00 6.24
N TYR A 234 17.76 -9.18 7.50
CA TYR A 234 17.64 -8.08 8.46
C TYR A 234 18.96 -7.31 8.60
N ASP A 235 20.09 -8.02 8.75
CA ASP A 235 21.41 -7.41 8.93
C ASP A 235 21.87 -6.66 7.67
N GLU A 236 21.58 -7.17 6.45
CA GLU A 236 21.81 -6.45 5.19
C GLU A 236 21.03 -5.12 5.15
N VAL A 237 19.74 -5.13 5.55
CA VAL A 237 18.94 -3.88 5.60
C VAL A 237 19.50 -2.90 6.61
N LEU A 238 19.87 -3.34 7.81
CA LEU A 238 20.42 -2.46 8.84
C LEU A 238 21.71 -1.79 8.40
N LEU A 239 22.61 -2.53 7.73
CA LEU A 239 23.84 -1.98 7.18
C LEU A 239 23.54 -0.87 6.17
N ILE A 240 22.62 -1.11 5.25
CA ILE A 240 22.21 -0.17 4.20
C ILE A 240 21.55 1.06 4.82
N TYR A 241 20.66 0.87 5.81
CA TYR A 241 19.96 1.97 6.47
C TYR A 241 20.94 2.84 7.26
N SER A 242 21.85 2.23 7.99
CA SER A 242 22.91 2.95 8.72
C SER A 242 23.76 3.81 7.78
N ALA A 243 24.19 3.25 6.65
CA ALA A 243 24.95 3.97 5.63
C ALA A 243 24.13 5.07 4.93
N SER A 244 22.79 4.93 4.88
CA SER A 244 21.86 5.95 4.35
C SER A 244 21.46 7.01 5.37
N GLY A 245 21.95 6.94 6.63
CA GLY A 245 21.53 7.83 7.70
C GLY A 245 20.10 7.57 8.22
N ILE A 246 19.53 6.42 7.91
CA ILE A 246 18.18 6.02 8.36
C ILE A 246 18.32 5.36 9.73
N CYS A 247 17.76 6.02 10.76
CA CYS A 247 17.77 5.53 12.13
C CYS A 247 16.42 4.84 12.45
N LEU A 248 16.46 3.56 12.78
CA LEU A 248 15.34 2.81 13.33
C LEU A 248 15.54 2.54 14.84
N ASP A 249 14.47 2.08 15.49
CA ASP A 249 14.55 1.72 16.91
C ASP A 249 15.45 0.50 17.12
N GLN A 250 16.10 0.41 18.28
CA GLN A 250 17.09 -0.66 18.57
C GLN A 250 16.47 -2.06 18.67
N ASP A 251 15.17 -2.13 18.97
CA ASP A 251 14.40 -3.38 19.15
C ASP A 251 13.73 -3.91 17.86
N MET A 252 14.16 -3.42 16.69
CA MET A 252 13.53 -3.78 15.40
C MET A 252 13.54 -5.29 15.10
N TRP A 253 14.54 -6.03 15.58
CA TRP A 253 14.53 -7.50 15.45
C TRP A 253 13.40 -8.13 16.26
N ASP A 254 13.21 -7.69 17.51
CA ASP A 254 12.15 -8.20 18.38
C ASP A 254 10.77 -7.81 17.85
N GLN A 255 10.65 -6.63 17.25
CA GLN A 255 9.43 -6.18 16.57
C GLN A 255 9.13 -7.07 15.35
N LEU A 256 10.11 -7.42 14.52
CA LEU A 256 9.94 -8.33 13.39
C LEU A 256 9.48 -9.72 13.86
N ILE A 257 10.08 -10.27 14.91
CA ILE A 257 9.65 -11.54 15.52
C ILE A 257 8.24 -11.44 16.09
N SER A 258 7.90 -10.31 16.73
CA SER A 258 6.56 -10.04 17.26
C SER A 258 5.50 -10.01 16.15
N VAL A 259 5.81 -9.40 15.01
CA VAL A 259 4.92 -9.42 13.83
C VAL A 259 4.68 -10.85 13.34
N CYS A 260 5.72 -11.69 13.26
CA CYS A 260 5.54 -13.10 12.90
C CYS A 260 4.64 -13.85 13.87
N ARG A 261 4.71 -13.55 15.18
CA ARG A 261 3.86 -14.17 16.21
C ARG A 261 2.42 -13.68 16.15
N SER A 262 2.21 -12.37 16.12
CA SER A 262 0.86 -11.75 16.11
C SER A 262 0.07 -12.06 14.85
N THR A 263 0.78 -12.36 13.74
CA THR A 263 0.18 -12.71 12.44
C THR A 263 0.46 -14.17 12.06
N ALA A 264 0.62 -15.07 13.03
CA ALA A 264 1.15 -16.42 12.82
C ALA A 264 0.38 -17.24 11.76
N THR A 265 -0.94 -17.12 11.71
CA THR A 265 -1.79 -17.81 10.73
C THR A 265 -2.02 -17.04 9.44
N ASN A 266 -1.50 -15.80 9.34
CA ASN A 266 -1.75 -14.96 8.19
C ASN A 266 -0.85 -15.37 7.01
N THR A 267 -1.45 -15.30 5.83
CA THR A 267 -0.74 -15.37 4.55
C THR A 267 -0.24 -13.97 4.19
N SER A 268 1.06 -13.79 3.96
CA SER A 268 1.60 -12.51 3.51
C SER A 268 1.00 -12.09 2.16
N SER A 269 0.99 -10.80 1.86
CA SER A 269 0.48 -10.29 0.57
C SER A 269 1.23 -10.88 -0.61
N MET A 270 2.56 -11.03 -0.51
CA MET A 270 3.38 -11.62 -1.58
C MET A 270 3.09 -13.11 -1.77
N LEU A 271 2.89 -13.87 -0.68
CA LEU A 271 2.46 -15.27 -0.78
C LEU A 271 1.08 -15.37 -1.43
N ALA A 272 0.14 -14.51 -1.06
CA ALA A 272 -1.19 -14.49 -1.67
C ALA A 272 -1.12 -14.20 -3.17
N ASP A 273 -0.23 -13.31 -3.61
CA ASP A 273 0.01 -13.04 -5.03
C ASP A 273 0.57 -14.26 -5.76
N VAL A 274 1.60 -14.91 -5.21
CA VAL A 274 2.19 -16.13 -5.80
C VAL A 274 1.16 -17.25 -5.91
N LEU A 275 0.36 -17.50 -4.86
CA LEU A 275 -0.65 -18.55 -4.86
C LEU A 275 -1.78 -18.30 -5.89
N THR A 276 -2.02 -17.04 -6.23
CA THR A 276 -3.08 -16.65 -7.20
C THR A 276 -2.53 -16.29 -8.57
N GLY A 277 -1.23 -16.53 -8.83
CA GLY A 277 -0.60 -16.23 -10.12
C GLY A 277 -0.58 -14.74 -10.47
N ARG A 278 -0.57 -13.85 -9.48
CA ARG A 278 -0.51 -12.40 -9.68
C ARG A 278 0.93 -11.88 -9.53
N GLY A 279 1.24 -10.79 -10.22
CA GLY A 279 2.50 -10.09 -10.04
C GLY A 279 2.71 -9.63 -8.60
N THR A 280 3.93 -9.85 -8.09
CA THR A 280 4.34 -9.46 -6.74
C THR A 280 4.97 -8.07 -6.71
N GLU A 281 5.07 -7.49 -5.51
CA GLU A 281 5.77 -6.21 -5.29
C GLU A 281 7.26 -6.41 -4.92
N VAL A 282 7.86 -7.56 -5.22
CA VAL A 282 9.25 -7.88 -4.84
C VAL A 282 10.25 -6.84 -5.36
N ARG A 283 10.05 -6.29 -6.58
CA ARG A 283 10.90 -5.23 -7.15
C ARG A 283 10.87 -3.94 -6.33
N SER A 284 9.72 -3.61 -5.77
CA SER A 284 9.52 -2.39 -4.98
C SER A 284 9.87 -2.58 -3.50
N ILE A 285 10.01 -3.81 -3.05
CA ILE A 285 10.42 -4.18 -1.70
C ILE A 285 11.89 -4.59 -1.70
N ASN A 286 12.23 -5.84 -2.03
CA ASN A 286 13.62 -6.33 -2.01
C ASN A 286 14.49 -5.64 -3.07
N GLY A 287 13.95 -5.44 -4.28
CA GLY A 287 14.65 -4.70 -5.33
C GLY A 287 14.94 -3.24 -4.95
N HIS A 288 14.11 -2.62 -4.09
CA HIS A 288 14.44 -1.30 -3.56
C HIS A 288 15.64 -1.33 -2.62
N ILE A 289 15.72 -2.32 -1.72
CA ILE A 289 16.89 -2.52 -0.84
C ILE A 289 18.17 -2.72 -1.67
N VAL A 290 18.13 -3.57 -2.71
CA VAL A 290 19.27 -3.79 -3.62
C VAL A 290 19.70 -2.47 -4.27
N ARG A 291 18.76 -1.68 -4.79
CA ARG A 291 19.09 -0.36 -5.40
C ARG A 291 19.63 0.65 -4.38
N MET A 292 19.17 0.62 -3.12
CA MET A 292 19.76 1.45 -2.05
C MET A 292 21.21 1.06 -1.80
N ALA A 293 21.52 -0.24 -1.69
CA ALA A 293 22.87 -0.74 -1.53
C ALA A 293 23.78 -0.27 -2.68
N GLN A 294 23.36 -0.47 -3.93
CA GLN A 294 24.11 -0.06 -5.13
C GLN A 294 24.45 1.44 -5.15
N LYS A 295 23.51 2.29 -4.72
CA LYS A 295 23.75 3.76 -4.64
C LYS A 295 24.81 4.16 -3.60
N LEU A 296 25.13 3.27 -2.67
CA LEU A 296 26.09 3.47 -1.59
C LEU A 296 27.39 2.64 -1.79
N ASP A 297 27.55 2.05 -2.98
CA ASP A 297 28.62 1.09 -3.26
C ASP A 297 28.67 -0.10 -2.28
N LEU A 298 27.50 -0.48 -1.74
CA LEU A 298 27.27 -1.65 -0.90
C LEU A 298 26.64 -2.78 -1.69
N VAL A 299 26.61 -3.98 -1.09
CA VAL A 299 25.97 -5.17 -1.67
C VAL A 299 24.88 -5.70 -0.73
N ALA A 300 23.82 -6.27 -1.30
CA ALA A 300 22.72 -6.93 -0.60
C ALA A 300 22.48 -8.32 -1.22
N PRO A 301 23.45 -9.25 -1.10
CA PRO A 301 23.43 -10.49 -1.87
C PRO A 301 22.21 -11.39 -1.55
N THR A 302 21.78 -11.42 -0.28
CA THR A 302 20.63 -12.24 0.11
C THR A 302 19.32 -11.66 -0.44
N HIS A 303 19.16 -10.32 -0.41
CA HIS A 303 18.02 -9.65 -1.04
C HIS A 303 18.01 -9.80 -2.56
N GLU A 304 19.18 -9.75 -3.21
CA GLU A 304 19.30 -9.92 -4.67
C GLU A 304 18.92 -11.33 -5.11
N ILE A 305 19.40 -12.37 -4.40
CA ILE A 305 19.03 -13.75 -4.66
C ILE A 305 17.52 -13.95 -4.49
N LEU A 306 16.91 -13.43 -3.40
CA LEU A 306 15.47 -13.54 -3.19
C LEU A 306 14.66 -12.79 -4.23
N LEU A 307 15.13 -11.62 -4.66
CA LEU A 307 14.51 -10.87 -5.76
C LEU A 307 14.38 -11.75 -7.00
N HIS A 308 15.47 -12.37 -7.45
CA HIS A 308 15.48 -13.21 -8.64
C HIS A 308 14.65 -14.49 -8.46
N LEU A 309 14.69 -15.13 -7.27
CA LEU A 309 13.89 -16.32 -6.99
C LEU A 309 12.39 -16.02 -7.06
N ILE A 310 11.93 -14.91 -6.46
CA ILE A 310 10.51 -14.52 -6.49
C ILE A 310 10.09 -14.06 -7.89
N GLU A 311 10.95 -13.35 -8.61
CA GLU A 311 10.68 -13.00 -10.02
C GLU A 311 10.51 -14.25 -10.88
N GLY A 312 11.37 -15.26 -10.70
CA GLY A 312 11.27 -16.54 -11.41
C GLY A 312 10.03 -17.37 -11.07
N MET A 313 9.31 -17.04 -9.97
CA MET A 313 8.04 -17.67 -9.62
C MET A 313 6.82 -16.99 -10.26
N GLN A 314 7.00 -15.81 -10.86
CA GLN A 314 5.90 -15.08 -11.47
C GLN A 314 5.52 -15.69 -12.83
N PRO A 315 4.23 -15.66 -13.21
CA PRO A 315 3.80 -16.10 -14.54
C PRO A 315 4.45 -15.27 -15.65
N GLU A 316 4.64 -15.87 -16.82
CA GLU A 316 5.11 -15.13 -18.01
C GLU A 316 4.17 -13.97 -18.35
N GLY A 317 4.75 -12.81 -18.70
CA GLY A 317 3.99 -11.61 -19.09
C GLY A 317 3.45 -10.78 -17.92
N VAL A 318 3.76 -11.12 -16.67
CA VAL A 318 3.45 -10.33 -15.47
C VAL A 318 4.75 -9.63 -15.04
N ASN A 319 4.90 -8.37 -15.41
CA ASN A 319 6.03 -7.49 -15.00
C ASN A 319 5.63 -6.57 -13.85
#